data_1c00d468e2fb83524a4e7fdcd4029262
#
_entry.id   1c00d468e2fb83524a4e7fdcd4029262
#
_cell.length_a   1.000
_cell.length_b   1.000
_cell.length_c   1.000
_cell.angle_alpha   90.00
_cell.angle_beta   90.00
_cell.angle_gamma   90.00
#
_symmetry.space_group_name_H-M   'P 1'
#
loop_
_entity.id
_entity.type
_entity.pdbx_description
1 polymer ?
#
loop_
_entity_poly.entity_id
_entity_poly.type
_entity_poly.pdbx_seq_one_letter_code
_entity_poly.pdbx_strand_id
1 'polypeptide(L)'
;MGWEKNAGDALVYYFPKASDINNKVAFKDVLECGITMMAAHRSINSKMQSERLPSVNYRISADYGEMQLARSISSQSEDLFGTAINVCTKINSKAPANKMVIGDDLYHIVKYLDDYNFTSIGEFSTRLKHNNNYSIYLVESKHRGNILNPFKRKSSVQ
;
A
#
# COMPACT_ATOMS: atom_id res chain seq x y z
N MET A 1 -7.81 -11.43 -6.04
CA MET A 1 -7.97 -11.22 -4.60
C MET A 1 -6.61 -11.46 -3.98
N GLY A 2 -6.05 -10.52 -3.25
CA GLY A 2 -4.77 -10.66 -2.56
C GLY A 2 -4.97 -11.39 -1.23
N TRP A 3 -3.90 -11.92 -0.68
CA TRP A 3 -3.90 -12.55 0.63
C TRP A 3 -3.54 -11.52 1.70
N GLU A 4 -4.13 -11.65 2.90
CA GLU A 4 -3.98 -10.72 4.01
C GLU A 4 -3.36 -11.42 5.22
N LYS A 5 -2.38 -10.79 5.86
CA LYS A 5 -1.82 -11.21 7.14
C LYS A 5 -1.81 -10.05 8.13
N ASN A 6 -2.32 -10.30 9.34
CA ASN A 6 -2.14 -9.42 10.47
C ASN A 6 -0.75 -9.60 11.08
N ALA A 7 -0.01 -8.51 11.20
CA ALA A 7 1.30 -8.46 11.87
C ALA A 7 1.25 -7.39 12.97
N GLY A 8 0.67 -7.76 14.12
CA GLY A 8 0.39 -6.82 15.20
C GLY A 8 -0.69 -5.81 14.80
N ASP A 9 -0.33 -4.54 14.74
CA ASP A 9 -1.19 -3.43 14.28
C ASP A 9 -1.07 -3.15 12.77
N ALA A 10 -0.31 -3.97 12.03
CA ALA A 10 -0.12 -3.85 10.59
C ALA A 10 -0.86 -4.94 9.82
N LEU A 11 -1.40 -4.56 8.66
CA LEU A 11 -1.97 -5.47 7.66
C LEU A 11 -0.99 -5.57 6.49
N VAL A 12 -0.67 -6.79 6.08
CA VAL A 12 0.18 -7.05 4.91
C VAL A 12 -0.66 -7.70 3.82
N TYR A 13 -0.65 -7.08 2.64
CA TYR A 13 -1.30 -7.59 1.44
C TYR A 13 -0.29 -7.85 0.35
N TYR A 14 -0.52 -8.86 -0.47
CA TYR A 14 0.20 -9.03 -1.72
C TYR A 14 -0.75 -9.15 -2.90
N PHE A 15 -0.26 -8.77 -4.07
CA PHE A 15 -1.02 -8.75 -5.32
C PHE A 15 -0.42 -9.78 -6.29
N PRO A 16 -0.95 -11.02 -6.35
CA PRO A 16 -0.37 -12.09 -7.17
C PRO A 16 -0.27 -11.75 -8.66
N LYS A 17 -1.23 -10.97 -9.18
CA LYS A 17 -1.24 -10.54 -10.58
C LYS A 17 -0.12 -9.55 -10.92
N ALA A 18 0.47 -8.89 -9.92
CA ALA A 18 1.62 -8.01 -10.07
C ALA A 18 2.95 -8.79 -10.13
N SER A 19 2.95 -10.12 -10.08
CA SER A 19 4.13 -10.93 -10.37
C SER A 19 4.58 -10.83 -11.83
N ASP A 20 3.65 -10.60 -12.75
CA ASP A 20 3.97 -10.27 -14.14
C ASP A 20 4.23 -8.76 -14.28
N ILE A 21 5.48 -8.39 -14.49
CA ILE A 21 5.93 -7.00 -14.63
C ILE A 21 5.26 -6.26 -15.79
N ASN A 22 4.74 -6.98 -16.79
CA ASN A 22 4.04 -6.41 -17.93
C ASN A 22 2.56 -6.12 -17.65
N ASN A 23 2.03 -6.63 -16.53
CA ASN A 23 0.64 -6.43 -16.15
C ASN A 23 0.40 -5.04 -15.52
N LYS A 24 0.40 -4.01 -16.37
CA LYS A 24 0.20 -2.61 -15.94
C LYS A 24 -1.09 -2.39 -15.15
N VAL A 25 -2.15 -3.15 -15.45
CA VAL A 25 -3.43 -3.06 -14.74
C VAL A 25 -3.26 -3.49 -13.29
N ALA A 26 -2.54 -4.59 -13.04
CA ALA A 26 -2.29 -5.05 -11.68
C ALA A 26 -1.49 -4.03 -10.84
N PHE A 27 -0.51 -3.36 -11.44
CA PHE A 27 0.23 -2.30 -10.76
C PHE A 27 -0.62 -1.05 -10.51
N LYS A 28 -1.51 -0.70 -11.43
CA LYS A 28 -2.49 0.35 -11.19
C LYS A 28 -3.42 -0.02 -10.02
N ASP A 29 -3.90 -1.25 -9.94
CA ASP A 29 -4.73 -1.75 -8.84
C ASP A 29 -4.02 -1.62 -7.48
N VAL A 30 -2.70 -1.85 -7.41
CA VAL A 30 -1.90 -1.65 -6.18
C VAL A 30 -1.98 -0.20 -5.72
N LEU A 31 -1.75 0.75 -6.63
CA LEU A 31 -1.79 2.18 -6.30
C LEU A 31 -3.20 2.64 -5.93
N GLU A 32 -4.21 2.24 -6.71
CA GLU A 32 -5.61 2.58 -6.45
C GLU A 32 -6.10 2.04 -5.10
N CYS A 33 -5.69 0.82 -4.74
CA CYS A 33 -5.99 0.25 -3.43
C CYS A 33 -5.49 1.16 -2.31
N GLY A 34 -4.20 1.50 -2.32
CA GLY A 34 -3.60 2.34 -1.29
C GLY A 34 -4.18 3.76 -1.24
N ILE A 35 -4.39 4.38 -2.41
CA ILE A 35 -4.98 5.73 -2.50
C ILE A 35 -6.43 5.74 -2.02
N THR A 36 -7.21 4.71 -2.36
CA THR A 36 -8.60 4.59 -1.89
C THR A 36 -8.66 4.42 -0.38
N MET A 37 -7.78 3.61 0.19
CA MET A 37 -7.66 3.48 1.64
C MET A 37 -7.30 4.83 2.29
N MET A 38 -6.35 5.59 1.72
CA MET A 38 -6.03 6.94 2.22
C MET A 38 -7.22 7.90 2.11
N ALA A 39 -8.00 7.82 1.04
CA ALA A 39 -9.20 8.65 0.89
C ALA A 39 -10.28 8.31 1.94
N ALA A 40 -10.39 7.06 2.34
CA ALA A 40 -11.34 6.59 3.36
C ALA A 40 -11.02 7.12 4.78
N HIS A 41 -9.80 7.55 5.04
CA HIS A 41 -9.33 8.00 6.36
C HIS A 41 -10.26 9.03 7.01
N ARG A 42 -10.73 10.02 6.26
CA ARG A 42 -11.63 11.06 6.79
C ARG A 42 -12.98 10.49 7.22
N SER A 43 -13.57 9.63 6.39
CA SER A 43 -14.86 8.99 6.68
C SER A 43 -14.77 8.06 7.88
N ILE A 44 -13.68 7.31 7.99
CA ILE A 44 -13.39 6.43 9.13
C ILE A 44 -13.34 7.27 10.42
N ASN A 45 -12.52 8.32 10.44
CA ASN A 45 -12.37 9.14 11.64
C ASN A 45 -13.64 9.92 12.00
N SER A 46 -14.42 10.37 11.01
CA SER A 46 -15.73 10.98 11.29
C SER A 46 -16.68 10.00 11.98
N LYS A 47 -16.69 8.74 11.56
CA LYS A 47 -17.50 7.71 12.20
C LYS A 47 -16.98 7.37 13.60
N MET A 48 -15.69 7.21 13.79
CA MET A 48 -15.08 6.97 15.10
C MET A 48 -15.42 8.10 16.07
N GLN A 49 -15.34 9.35 15.62
CA GLN A 49 -15.67 10.52 16.41
C GLN A 49 -17.15 10.54 16.85
N SER A 50 -18.07 10.15 15.94
CA SER A 50 -19.50 10.05 16.28
C SER A 50 -19.79 8.96 17.32
N GLU A 51 -18.93 7.96 17.41
CA GLU A 51 -18.99 6.87 18.38
C GLU A 51 -18.12 7.13 19.62
N ARG A 52 -17.56 8.35 19.75
CA ARG A 52 -16.66 8.76 20.85
C ARG A 52 -15.38 7.91 20.94
N LEU A 53 -14.94 7.36 19.83
CA LEU A 53 -13.69 6.61 19.71
C LEU A 53 -12.53 7.53 19.30
N PRO A 54 -11.29 7.23 19.71
CA PRO A 54 -10.12 7.96 19.28
C PRO A 54 -9.94 7.90 17.76
N SER A 55 -9.45 9.00 17.17
CA SER A 55 -9.07 9.01 15.75
C SER A 55 -7.89 8.10 15.48
N VAL A 56 -7.90 7.44 14.33
CA VAL A 56 -6.79 6.60 13.86
C VAL A 56 -5.97 7.33 12.81
N ASN A 57 -4.67 7.14 12.87
CA ASN A 57 -3.73 7.50 11.83
C ASN A 57 -3.04 6.25 11.34
N TYR A 58 -2.91 6.11 10.04
CA TYR A 58 -2.22 4.97 9.45
C TYR A 58 -1.31 5.39 8.29
N ARG A 59 -0.47 4.49 7.87
CA ARG A 59 0.47 4.67 6.77
C ARG A 59 0.30 3.52 5.81
N ILE A 60 0.48 3.77 4.54
CA ILE A 60 0.49 2.72 3.53
C ILE A 60 1.84 2.76 2.83
N SER A 61 2.47 1.62 2.74
CA SER A 61 3.68 1.43 1.94
C SER A 61 3.47 0.28 0.99
N ALA A 62 4.01 0.40 -0.22
CA ALA A 62 4.05 -0.68 -1.19
C ALA A 62 5.42 -0.76 -1.84
N ASP A 63 5.85 -1.98 -2.17
CA ASP A 63 7.07 -2.21 -2.92
C ASP A 63 6.92 -3.44 -3.80
N TYR A 64 7.85 -3.59 -4.74
CA TYR A 64 7.95 -4.74 -5.63
C TYR A 64 9.21 -5.54 -5.31
N GLY A 65 9.11 -6.86 -5.32
CA GLY A 65 10.26 -7.73 -5.13
C GLY A 65 9.89 -9.15 -4.81
N GLU A 66 10.91 -9.97 -4.65
CA GLU A 66 10.75 -11.39 -4.35
C GLU A 66 10.15 -11.61 -2.97
N MET A 67 9.19 -12.53 -2.93
CA MET A 67 8.58 -13.01 -1.71
C MET A 67 8.29 -14.50 -1.80
N GLN A 68 8.24 -15.16 -0.67
CA GLN A 68 7.93 -16.57 -0.54
C GLN A 68 6.76 -16.75 0.42
N LEU A 69 5.86 -17.64 0.04
CA LEU A 69 4.79 -18.15 0.89
C LEU A 69 5.25 -19.45 1.52
N ALA A 70 5.37 -19.50 2.84
CA ALA A 70 5.58 -20.74 3.56
C ALA A 70 4.29 -21.13 4.29
N ARG A 71 3.86 -22.34 4.05
CA ARG A 71 2.70 -22.90 4.74
C ARG A 71 3.18 -23.72 5.93
N SER A 72 2.72 -23.37 7.13
CA SER A 72 2.99 -24.16 8.32
C SER A 72 2.18 -25.44 8.30
N ILE A 73 2.87 -26.58 8.52
CA ILE A 73 2.24 -27.90 8.56
C ILE A 73 1.34 -28.05 9.82
N SER A 74 1.69 -27.33 10.90
CA SER A 74 1.05 -27.49 12.22
C SER A 74 -0.08 -26.49 12.48
N SER A 75 -0.14 -25.34 11.83
CA SER A 75 -1.07 -24.25 12.18
C SER A 75 -2.02 -23.83 11.07
N GLN A 76 -1.98 -24.45 9.88
CA GLN A 76 -2.69 -23.97 8.67
C GLN A 76 -2.46 -22.49 8.35
N SER A 77 -1.49 -21.84 9.01
CA SER A 77 -1.14 -20.46 8.75
C SER A 77 -0.15 -20.37 7.60
N GLU A 78 -0.36 -19.39 6.72
CA GLU A 78 0.61 -19.03 5.70
C GLU A 78 1.45 -17.87 6.20
N ASP A 79 2.76 -17.98 6.06
CA ASP A 79 3.71 -16.94 6.40
C ASP A 79 4.36 -16.37 5.14
N LEU A 80 4.47 -15.05 5.11
CA LEU A 80 5.12 -14.31 4.03
C LEU A 80 6.55 -13.98 4.44
N PHE A 81 7.50 -14.36 3.60
CA PHE A 81 8.92 -14.07 3.79
C PHE A 81 9.51 -13.45 2.52
N GLY A 82 10.51 -12.63 2.68
CA GLY A 82 11.28 -12.12 1.54
C GLY A 82 11.82 -10.73 1.77
N THR A 83 12.72 -10.35 0.86
CA THR A 83 13.35 -9.02 0.91
C THR A 83 12.34 -7.90 0.71
N ALA A 84 11.33 -8.12 -0.13
CA ALA A 84 10.27 -7.14 -0.39
C ALA A 84 9.51 -6.74 0.89
N ILE A 85 9.19 -7.70 1.76
CA ILE A 85 8.48 -7.43 3.02
C ILE A 85 9.35 -6.60 3.97
N ASN A 86 10.62 -6.98 4.11
CA ASN A 86 11.56 -6.26 4.97
C ASN A 86 11.81 -4.83 4.49
N VAL A 87 11.93 -4.64 3.18
CA VAL A 87 12.08 -3.31 2.56
C VAL A 87 10.80 -2.51 2.76
N CYS A 88 9.63 -3.10 2.48
CA CYS A 88 8.34 -2.43 2.64
C CYS A 88 8.10 -1.97 4.09
N THR A 89 8.48 -2.77 5.09
CA THR A 89 8.44 -2.38 6.52
C THR A 89 9.32 -1.15 6.79
N LYS A 90 10.54 -1.12 6.24
CA LYS A 90 11.43 0.05 6.37
C LYS A 90 10.87 1.29 5.69
N ILE A 91 10.28 1.15 4.50
CA ILE A 91 9.60 2.23 3.80
C ILE A 91 8.45 2.77 4.66
N ASN A 92 7.64 1.87 5.24
CA ASN A 92 6.53 2.25 6.10
C ASN A 92 6.96 3.08 7.30
N SER A 93 8.09 2.75 7.93
CA SER A 93 8.62 3.52 9.06
C SER A 93 9.01 4.96 8.71
N LYS A 94 9.28 5.23 7.44
CA LYS A 94 9.64 6.56 6.90
C LYS A 94 8.43 7.32 6.34
N ALA A 95 7.31 6.63 6.13
CA ALA A 95 6.12 7.23 5.56
C ALA A 95 5.54 8.30 6.51
N PRO A 96 5.11 9.46 5.99
CA PRO A 96 4.34 10.41 6.76
C PRO A 96 2.97 9.82 7.16
N ALA A 97 2.41 10.25 8.28
CA ALA A 97 1.08 9.83 8.69
C ALA A 97 0.03 10.18 7.62
N ASN A 98 -0.90 9.27 7.40
CA ASN A 98 -2.01 9.41 6.45
C ASN A 98 -1.56 9.66 5.01
N LYS A 99 -0.44 9.04 4.64
CA LYS A 99 0.10 9.08 3.27
C LYS A 99 0.44 7.68 2.78
N MET A 100 0.42 7.55 1.45
CA MET A 100 0.92 6.37 0.75
C MET A 100 2.31 6.66 0.20
N VAL A 101 3.23 5.73 0.41
CA VAL A 101 4.57 5.76 -0.16
C VAL A 101 4.89 4.46 -0.88
N ILE A 102 5.80 4.53 -1.83
CA ILE A 102 6.31 3.36 -2.54
C ILE A 102 7.84 3.34 -2.53
N GLY A 103 8.38 2.15 -2.67
CA GLY A 103 9.81 1.95 -2.82
C GLY A 103 10.30 2.12 -4.25
N ASP A 104 11.61 2.14 -4.40
CA ASP A 104 12.31 2.40 -5.66
C ASP A 104 11.98 1.35 -6.73
N ASP A 105 11.93 0.07 -6.35
CA ASP A 105 11.63 -1.01 -7.30
C ASP A 105 10.21 -0.87 -7.88
N LEU A 106 9.22 -0.60 -7.05
CA LEU A 106 7.86 -0.35 -7.52
C LEU A 106 7.79 0.94 -8.33
N TYR A 107 8.48 2.02 -7.89
CA TYR A 107 8.51 3.28 -8.61
C TYR A 107 8.99 3.11 -10.05
N HIS A 108 10.05 2.34 -10.30
CA HIS A 108 10.56 2.11 -11.64
C HIS A 108 9.55 1.45 -12.57
N ILE A 109 8.62 0.67 -12.04
CA ILE A 109 7.54 0.03 -12.80
C ILE A 109 6.39 0.99 -13.07
N VAL A 110 6.01 1.82 -12.07
CA VAL A 110 4.78 2.62 -12.14
C VAL A 110 4.98 4.09 -12.54
N LYS A 111 6.21 4.58 -12.60
CA LYS A 111 6.53 5.99 -12.90
C LYS A 111 5.96 6.54 -14.20
N TYR A 112 5.56 5.64 -15.11
CA TYR A 112 4.95 5.99 -16.40
C TYR A 112 3.42 6.07 -16.37
N LEU A 113 2.81 5.88 -15.19
CA LEU A 113 1.38 6.00 -15.02
C LEU A 113 1.01 7.48 -14.82
N ASP A 114 0.45 8.09 -15.86
CA ASP A 114 0.17 9.53 -15.90
C ASP A 114 -0.88 10.00 -14.88
N ASP A 115 -1.67 9.09 -14.32
CA ASP A 115 -2.71 9.39 -13.33
C ASP A 115 -2.15 9.79 -11.94
N TYR A 116 -0.84 9.63 -11.73
CA TYR A 116 -0.21 9.80 -10.42
C TYR A 116 0.96 10.79 -10.46
N ASN A 117 1.19 11.42 -9.32
CA ASN A 117 2.42 12.17 -9.02
C ASN A 117 3.26 11.36 -8.05
N PHE A 118 4.56 11.31 -8.31
CA PHE A 118 5.54 10.67 -7.46
C PHE A 118 6.56 11.70 -7.01
N THR A 119 6.69 11.91 -5.70
CA THR A 119 7.63 12.87 -5.11
C THR A 119 8.63 12.13 -4.24
N SER A 120 9.91 12.21 -4.53
CA SER A 120 10.94 11.65 -3.67
C SER A 120 10.92 12.34 -2.30
N ILE A 121 10.87 11.55 -1.23
CA ILE A 121 10.82 12.05 0.15
C ILE A 121 12.04 11.64 0.96
N GLY A 122 12.98 10.92 0.38
CA GLY A 122 14.22 10.50 1.01
C GLY A 122 14.71 9.16 0.55
N GLU A 123 15.78 8.74 1.17
CA GLU A 123 16.47 7.48 0.89
C GLU A 123 16.82 6.78 2.21
N PHE A 124 17.09 5.49 2.13
CA PHE A 124 17.72 4.75 3.21
C PHE A 124 18.76 3.77 2.67
N SER A 125 19.78 3.53 3.47
CA SER A 125 20.77 2.53 3.14
C SER A 125 20.24 1.12 3.44
N THR A 126 20.37 0.22 2.47
CA THR A 126 19.98 -1.19 2.65
C THR A 126 20.98 -2.13 1.99
N ARG A 127 21.37 -3.16 2.74
CA ARG A 127 22.19 -4.27 2.21
C ARG A 127 21.34 -5.32 1.47
N LEU A 128 20.02 -5.18 1.48
CA LEU A 128 19.10 -6.13 0.88
C LEU A 128 18.93 -5.92 -0.64
N LYS A 129 19.49 -4.85 -1.17
CA LYS A 129 19.42 -4.47 -2.59
C LYS A 129 20.82 -4.17 -3.12
N HIS A 130 21.02 -4.36 -4.41
CA HIS A 130 22.30 -4.09 -5.08
C HIS A 130 22.76 -2.64 -5.00
N ASN A 131 21.82 -1.71 -4.90
CA ASN A 131 22.11 -0.30 -4.63
C ASN A 131 22.03 -0.03 -3.14
N ASN A 132 23.08 0.51 -2.55
CA ASN A 132 23.12 0.84 -1.13
C ASN A 132 22.12 1.91 -0.73
N ASN A 133 21.69 2.76 -1.66
CA ASN A 133 20.66 3.80 -1.47
C ASN A 133 19.36 3.38 -2.13
N TYR A 134 18.30 3.39 -1.36
CA TYR A 134 16.97 2.98 -1.77
C TYR A 134 16.00 4.14 -1.58
N SER A 135 15.48 4.67 -2.67
CA SER A 135 14.62 5.85 -2.67
C SER A 135 13.19 5.53 -2.28
N ILE A 136 12.54 6.49 -1.65
CA ILE A 136 11.14 6.43 -1.23
C ILE A 136 10.37 7.55 -1.91
N TYR A 137 9.21 7.22 -2.45
CA TYR A 137 8.37 8.16 -3.18
C TYR A 137 6.98 8.25 -2.55
N LEU A 138 6.55 9.47 -2.29
CA LEU A 138 5.15 9.77 -1.97
C LEU A 138 4.31 9.62 -3.23
N VAL A 139 3.13 9.02 -3.09
CA VAL A 139 2.19 8.84 -4.21
C VAL A 139 0.95 9.68 -3.99
N GLU A 140 0.58 10.47 -4.99
CA GLU A 140 -0.65 11.25 -4.99
C GLU A 140 -1.39 11.09 -6.33
N SER A 141 -2.71 10.89 -6.30
CA SER A 141 -3.53 10.88 -7.50
C SER A 141 -3.74 12.29 -8.03
N LYS A 142 -3.61 12.49 -9.34
CA LYS A 142 -3.93 13.76 -10.02
C LYS A 142 -5.44 14.03 -10.07
N HIS A 143 -6.26 12.99 -9.98
CA HIS A 143 -7.72 13.05 -10.16
C HIS A 143 -8.49 13.11 -8.83
N ARG A 144 -7.94 13.72 -7.80
CA ARG A 144 -8.50 13.77 -6.43
C ARG A 144 -9.91 14.38 -6.29
N GLY A 145 -10.53 14.85 -7.38
CA GLY A 145 -11.86 15.48 -7.36
C GLY A 145 -13.06 14.51 -7.36
N ASN A 146 -12.89 13.23 -7.72
CA ASN A 146 -14.00 12.32 -8.01
C ASN A 146 -13.93 10.95 -7.35
N ILE A 147 -13.21 10.79 -6.23
CA ILE A 147 -13.33 9.53 -5.49
C ILE A 147 -14.70 9.54 -4.81
N LEU A 148 -15.66 8.91 -5.46
CA LEU A 148 -16.98 8.60 -4.91
C LEU A 148 -16.77 7.94 -3.54
N ASN A 149 -17.44 8.48 -2.53
CA ASN A 149 -17.46 7.89 -1.19
C ASN A 149 -17.84 6.41 -1.30
N PRO A 150 -16.92 5.46 -1.07
CA PRO A 150 -17.17 4.03 -1.28
C PRO A 150 -18.29 3.49 -0.37
N PHE A 151 -18.72 4.28 0.62
CA PHE A 151 -19.78 3.93 1.56
C PHE A 151 -21.15 4.55 1.21
N LYS A 152 -21.31 5.31 0.13
CA LYS A 152 -22.63 5.67 -0.38
C LYS A 152 -23.27 4.44 -1.04
N ARG A 153 -24.01 3.66 -0.27
CA ARG A 153 -25.00 2.75 -0.84
C ARG A 153 -25.90 3.56 -1.78
N LYS A 154 -26.05 3.12 -3.01
CA LYS A 154 -27.16 3.56 -3.86
C LYS A 154 -28.43 3.21 -3.10
N SER A 155 -29.11 4.20 -2.54
CA SER A 155 -30.49 4.06 -2.15
C SER A 155 -31.25 3.85 -3.47
N SER A 156 -31.61 2.61 -3.73
CA SER A 156 -32.57 2.25 -4.75
C SER A 156 -33.89 2.91 -4.39
N VAL A 157 -34.24 3.92 -5.16
CA VAL A 157 -35.57 4.49 -5.17
C VAL A 157 -36.48 3.51 -5.89
N GLN A 158 -37.56 3.19 -5.24
CA GLN A 158 -38.74 2.53 -5.81
C GLN A 158 -39.27 3.28 -7.03
#